data_deecad3956c6e908707e834b9b8ddc1e
#
_entry.id   deecad3956c6e908707e834b9b8ddc1e
#
_cell.length_a   1.000
_cell.length_b   1.000
_cell.length_c   1.000
_cell.angle_alpha   90.00
_cell.angle_beta   90.00
_cell.angle_gamma   90.00
#
_symmetry.space_group_name_H-M   'P 1'
#
loop_
_entity.id
_entity.type
_entity.pdbx_description
1 polymer ?
#
loop_
_entity_poly.entity_id
_entity_poly.type
_entity_poly.pdbx_seq_one_letter_code
_entity_poly.pdbx_strand_id
1 'polypeptide(L)'
;GPYPKYYMDHGFVSLVRGTEYFISQIKEFPKDDVRIIYSMWTGYIEENLALKALLETYPTYICHASGHVSKDDLIKFIELVNPDAIIPIHTDNPERLEELVPHRNVYIVNDNEPFIL
;
A
#
# COMPACT_ATOMS: atom_id res chain seq x y z
N GLY A 1 -27.33 -14.67 -4.68
CA GLY A 1 -26.15 -13.80 -4.63
C GLY A 1 -25.32 -14.06 -3.40
N PRO A 2 -24.06 -13.69 -3.37
CA PRO A 2 -23.13 -13.98 -2.25
C PRO A 2 -23.48 -13.25 -0.96
N TYR A 3 -24.30 -12.22 -1.06
CA TYR A 3 -24.65 -11.36 0.09
C TYR A 3 -26.12 -11.50 0.45
N PRO A 4 -26.48 -11.40 1.74
CA PRO A 4 -27.87 -11.40 2.18
C PRO A 4 -28.68 -10.28 1.50
N LYS A 5 -29.95 -10.56 1.18
CA LYS A 5 -30.84 -9.63 0.48
C LYS A 5 -30.90 -8.23 1.14
N TYR A 6 -30.85 -8.19 2.47
CA TYR A 6 -30.84 -6.93 3.21
C TYR A 6 -29.74 -5.97 2.74
N TYR A 7 -28.49 -6.47 2.55
CA TYR A 7 -27.38 -5.64 2.10
C TYR A 7 -27.56 -5.18 0.64
N MET A 8 -28.17 -6.03 -0.19
CA MET A 8 -28.45 -5.68 -1.57
C MET A 8 -29.47 -4.56 -1.69
N ASP A 9 -30.47 -4.56 -0.80
CA ASP A 9 -31.55 -3.57 -0.82
C ASP A 9 -31.12 -2.23 -0.19
N HIS A 10 -30.12 -2.21 0.71
CA HIS A 10 -29.71 -1.02 1.48
C HIS A 10 -28.31 -0.49 1.11
N GLY A 11 -27.58 -1.23 0.31
CA GLY A 11 -26.17 -0.98 0.04
C GLY A 11 -25.25 -1.38 1.21
N PHE A 12 -23.96 -1.52 0.91
CA PHE A 12 -22.95 -1.88 1.91
C PHE A 12 -21.56 -1.45 1.46
N VAL A 13 -20.64 -1.40 2.41
CA VAL A 13 -19.21 -1.26 2.16
C VAL A 13 -18.53 -2.57 2.57
N SER A 14 -17.67 -3.08 1.71
CA SER A 14 -16.91 -4.31 1.97
C SER A 14 -15.43 -4.08 1.77
N LEU A 15 -14.60 -4.52 2.72
CA LEU A 15 -13.16 -4.61 2.55
C LEU A 15 -12.82 -5.95 1.90
N VAL A 16 -12.22 -5.90 0.72
CA VAL A 16 -11.90 -7.09 -0.07
C VAL A 16 -10.43 -7.12 -0.46
N ARG A 17 -9.92 -8.31 -0.80
CA ARG A 17 -8.59 -8.48 -1.38
C ARG A 17 -8.69 -8.59 -2.90
N GLY A 18 -7.63 -8.23 -3.62
CA GLY A 18 -7.53 -8.35 -5.08
C GLY A 18 -7.34 -9.80 -5.57
N THR A 19 -8.01 -10.78 -4.94
CA THR A 19 -7.96 -12.20 -5.34
C THR A 19 -9.03 -12.51 -6.38
N GLU A 20 -8.82 -13.54 -7.19
CA GLU A 20 -9.78 -13.97 -8.21
C GLU A 20 -11.17 -14.23 -7.63
N TYR A 21 -11.25 -14.78 -6.42
CA TYR A 21 -12.51 -15.01 -5.73
C TYR A 21 -13.29 -13.71 -5.54
N PHE A 22 -12.69 -12.68 -4.94
CA PHE A 22 -13.39 -11.40 -4.72
C PHE A 22 -13.66 -10.65 -6.01
N ILE A 23 -12.75 -10.72 -6.97
CA ILE A 23 -12.94 -10.15 -8.32
C ILE A 23 -14.17 -10.75 -9.00
N SER A 24 -14.34 -12.06 -8.94
CA SER A 24 -15.51 -12.73 -9.50
C SER A 24 -16.82 -12.33 -8.82
N GLN A 25 -16.80 -12.15 -7.50
CA GLN A 25 -17.96 -11.70 -6.74
C GLN A 25 -18.37 -10.27 -7.11
N ILE A 26 -17.40 -9.37 -7.27
CA ILE A 26 -17.67 -7.97 -7.66
C ILE A 26 -18.30 -7.92 -9.05
N LYS A 27 -17.87 -8.77 -9.97
CA LYS A 27 -18.40 -8.85 -11.35
C LYS A 27 -19.86 -9.28 -11.43
N GLU A 28 -20.44 -9.83 -10.38
CA GLU A 28 -21.86 -10.16 -10.33
C GLU A 28 -22.78 -8.93 -10.12
N PHE A 29 -22.19 -7.79 -9.74
CA PHE A 29 -22.93 -6.56 -9.53
C PHE A 29 -22.92 -5.67 -10.78
N PRO A 30 -24.04 -4.95 -11.07
CA PRO A 30 -24.06 -3.96 -12.14
C PRO A 30 -23.00 -2.88 -11.90
N LYS A 31 -22.36 -2.43 -12.98
CA LYS A 31 -21.26 -1.44 -12.90
C LYS A 31 -21.68 -0.12 -12.22
N ASP A 32 -22.92 0.28 -12.43
CA ASP A 32 -23.43 1.54 -11.89
C ASP A 32 -23.68 1.48 -10.38
N ASP A 33 -23.82 0.27 -9.82
CA ASP A 33 -24.09 0.04 -8.41
C ASP A 33 -22.81 -0.13 -7.58
N VAL A 34 -21.65 -0.25 -8.23
CA VAL A 34 -20.36 -0.48 -7.56
C VAL A 34 -19.47 0.75 -7.66
N ARG A 35 -18.80 1.06 -6.57
CA ARG A 35 -17.67 2.00 -6.50
C ARG A 35 -16.50 1.30 -5.83
N ILE A 36 -15.34 1.35 -6.47
CA ILE A 36 -14.12 0.75 -5.92
C ILE A 36 -13.24 1.86 -5.38
N ILE A 37 -12.75 1.68 -4.15
CA ILE A 37 -11.67 2.48 -3.59
C ILE A 37 -10.46 1.56 -3.51
N TYR A 38 -9.46 1.80 -4.37
CA TYR A 38 -8.22 1.06 -4.35
C TYR A 38 -7.21 1.79 -3.48
N SER A 39 -6.84 1.16 -2.36
CA SER A 39 -6.00 1.79 -1.33
C SER A 39 -4.60 1.19 -1.21
N MET A 40 -4.28 0.19 -2.03
CA MET A 40 -2.97 -0.46 -1.99
C MET A 40 -1.97 0.22 -2.95
N TRP A 41 -0.71 -0.23 -2.90
CA TRP A 41 0.31 0.21 -3.83
C TRP A 41 -0.08 -0.09 -5.28
N THR A 42 0.03 0.92 -6.14
CA THR A 42 -0.40 0.83 -7.54
C THR A 42 0.41 -0.16 -8.38
N GLY A 43 1.65 -0.48 -7.98
CA GLY A 43 2.47 -1.50 -8.64
C GLY A 43 1.81 -2.87 -8.72
N TYR A 44 1.00 -3.24 -7.72
CA TYR A 44 0.26 -4.51 -7.76
C TYR A 44 -0.80 -4.60 -8.85
N ILE A 45 -1.25 -3.46 -9.39
CA ILE A 45 -2.21 -3.43 -10.49
C ILE A 45 -1.57 -3.99 -11.75
N GLU A 46 -0.32 -3.65 -12.02
CA GLU A 46 0.41 -4.11 -13.20
C GLU A 46 0.76 -5.61 -13.12
N GLU A 47 0.94 -6.14 -11.93
CA GLU A 47 1.25 -7.54 -11.67
C GLU A 47 0.01 -8.46 -11.74
N ASN A 48 -1.20 -7.89 -11.61
CA ASN A 48 -2.45 -8.64 -11.56
C ASN A 48 -3.43 -8.18 -12.65
N LEU A 49 -3.38 -8.86 -13.79
CA LEU A 49 -4.22 -8.54 -14.96
C LEU A 49 -5.72 -8.58 -14.67
N ALA A 50 -6.17 -9.48 -13.79
CA ALA A 50 -7.58 -9.59 -13.42
C ALA A 50 -8.03 -8.40 -12.57
N LEU A 51 -7.18 -7.94 -11.65
CA LEU A 51 -7.39 -6.73 -10.86
C LEU A 51 -7.39 -5.49 -11.76
N LYS A 52 -6.41 -5.37 -12.66
CA LYS A 52 -6.32 -4.27 -13.62
C LYS A 52 -7.62 -4.14 -14.44
N ALA A 53 -8.06 -5.24 -15.04
CA ALA A 53 -9.29 -5.28 -15.80
C ALA A 53 -10.54 -4.93 -14.98
N LEU A 54 -10.58 -5.32 -13.70
CA LEU A 54 -11.65 -4.92 -12.78
C LEU A 54 -11.67 -3.41 -12.56
N LEU A 55 -10.52 -2.82 -12.21
CA LEU A 55 -10.40 -1.40 -11.92
C LEU A 55 -10.67 -0.51 -13.14
N GLU A 56 -10.37 -1.00 -14.36
CA GLU A 56 -10.72 -0.32 -15.62
C GLU A 56 -12.22 -0.44 -15.96
N THR A 57 -12.88 -1.49 -15.46
CA THR A 57 -14.27 -1.79 -15.78
C THR A 57 -15.25 -1.03 -14.89
N TYR A 58 -14.90 -0.83 -13.62
CA TYR A 58 -15.77 -0.22 -12.61
C TYR A 58 -15.28 1.18 -12.22
N PRO A 59 -16.19 2.09 -11.82
CA PRO A 59 -15.81 3.38 -11.29
C PRO A 59 -14.86 3.22 -10.10
N THR A 60 -13.60 3.59 -10.28
CA THR A 60 -12.52 3.37 -9.33
C THR A 60 -11.88 4.68 -8.89
N TYR A 61 -11.68 4.82 -7.58
CA TYR A 61 -10.90 5.89 -6.96
C TYR A 61 -9.62 5.30 -6.37
N ILE A 62 -8.48 5.84 -6.76
CA ILE A 62 -7.20 5.46 -6.16
C ILE A 62 -6.94 6.38 -4.98
N CYS A 63 -6.89 5.79 -3.79
CA CYS A 63 -6.60 6.47 -2.53
C CYS A 63 -5.52 5.68 -1.82
N HIS A 64 -4.25 5.98 -2.11
CA HIS A 64 -3.14 5.25 -1.54
C HIS A 64 -3.06 5.49 -0.03
N ALA A 65 -3.50 4.51 0.73
CA ALA A 65 -3.33 4.44 2.18
C ALA A 65 -2.31 3.33 2.48
N SER A 66 -1.04 3.63 2.22
CA SER A 66 0.06 2.72 2.55
C SER A 66 0.22 2.63 4.07
N GLY A 67 0.44 1.43 4.58
CA GLY A 67 0.95 1.25 5.95
C GLY A 67 2.40 1.72 6.10
N HIS A 68 3.03 2.15 5.00
CA HIS A 68 4.36 2.71 4.99
C HIS A 68 4.30 4.22 5.19
N VAL A 69 5.23 4.73 5.96
CA VAL A 69 5.37 6.17 6.19
C VAL A 69 5.75 6.89 4.89
N SER A 70 5.23 8.09 4.66
CA SER A 70 5.66 8.91 3.54
C SER A 70 7.10 9.39 3.74
N LYS A 71 7.79 9.74 2.64
CA LYS A 71 9.14 10.32 2.71
C LYS A 71 9.22 11.50 3.68
N ASP A 72 8.28 12.44 3.56
CA ASP A 72 8.29 13.66 4.36
C ASP A 72 8.01 13.38 5.83
N ASP A 73 7.15 12.43 6.13
CA ASP A 73 6.85 12.04 7.51
C ASP A 73 7.99 11.21 8.11
N LEU A 74 8.71 10.42 7.31
CA LEU A 74 9.93 9.72 7.74
C LEU A 74 11.00 10.73 8.16
N ILE A 75 11.25 11.76 7.35
CA ILE A 75 12.21 12.82 7.66
C ILE A 75 11.80 13.51 8.96
N LYS A 76 10.53 13.94 9.10
CA LYS A 76 10.02 14.57 10.33
C LYS A 76 10.18 13.66 11.54
N PHE A 77 9.92 12.37 11.39
CA PHE A 77 10.09 11.40 12.46
C PHE A 77 11.55 11.29 12.91
N ILE A 78 12.48 11.18 11.95
CA ILE A 78 13.93 11.16 12.23
C ILE A 78 14.37 12.44 12.96
N GLU A 79 13.91 13.60 12.52
CA GLU A 79 14.24 14.88 13.17
C GLU A 79 13.68 14.96 14.60
N LEU A 80 12.46 14.48 14.79
CA LEU A 80 11.81 14.48 16.11
C LEU A 80 12.50 13.54 17.10
N VAL A 81 12.85 12.33 16.65
CA VAL A 81 13.54 11.31 17.47
C VAL A 81 14.99 11.71 17.75
N ASN A 82 15.63 12.40 16.79
CA ASN A 82 17.03 12.82 16.83
C ASN A 82 18.01 11.70 17.20
N PRO A 83 18.01 10.56 16.46
CA PRO A 83 18.82 9.40 16.81
C PRO A 83 20.30 9.66 16.57
N ASP A 84 21.18 8.99 17.36
CA ASP A 84 22.63 9.02 17.16
C ASP A 84 23.07 8.19 15.94
N ALA A 85 22.31 7.15 15.60
CA ALA A 85 22.56 6.26 14.46
C ALA A 85 21.24 5.82 13.81
N ILE A 86 21.25 5.70 12.49
CA ILE A 86 20.12 5.20 11.70
C ILE A 86 20.59 4.02 10.87
N ILE A 87 19.88 2.90 10.97
CA ILE A 87 20.15 1.71 10.16
C ILE A 87 18.91 1.44 9.32
N PRO A 88 18.94 1.68 8.00
CA PRO A 88 17.84 1.35 7.12
C PRO A 88 17.71 -0.17 6.97
N ILE A 89 16.50 -0.68 7.18
CA ILE A 89 16.16 -2.09 6.98
C ILE A 89 14.90 -2.19 6.11
N HIS A 90 14.70 -3.32 5.45
CA HIS A 90 13.51 -3.59 4.64
C HIS A 90 13.30 -2.52 3.53
N THR A 91 14.37 -2.20 2.83
CA THR A 91 14.38 -1.24 1.73
C THR A 91 15.26 -1.73 0.58
N ASP A 92 14.82 -1.48 -0.65
CA ASP A 92 15.57 -1.83 -1.86
C ASP A 92 16.68 -0.81 -2.19
N ASN A 93 16.67 0.34 -1.52
CA ASN A 93 17.62 1.42 -1.78
C ASN A 93 17.97 2.16 -0.48
N PRO A 94 18.80 1.57 0.37
CA PRO A 94 19.17 2.15 1.66
C PRO A 94 20.01 3.43 1.52
N GLU A 95 20.79 3.59 0.44
CA GLU A 95 21.63 4.74 0.15
C GLU A 95 20.80 6.03 0.01
N ARG A 96 19.57 5.88 -0.44
CA ARG A 96 18.66 7.01 -0.60
C ARG A 96 18.32 7.70 0.72
N LEU A 97 18.44 7.00 1.83
CA LEU A 97 18.23 7.61 3.15
C LEU A 97 19.35 8.58 3.52
N GLU A 98 20.61 8.28 3.15
CA GLU A 98 21.74 9.21 3.33
C GLU A 98 21.51 10.53 2.60
N GLU A 99 20.97 10.46 1.38
CA GLU A 99 20.64 11.65 0.59
C GLU A 99 19.51 12.48 1.23
N LEU A 100 18.54 11.82 1.87
CA LEU A 100 17.39 12.46 2.49
C LEU A 100 17.71 13.15 3.80
N VAL A 101 18.66 12.62 4.56
CA VAL A 101 19.07 13.14 5.88
C VAL A 101 20.60 13.25 5.98
N PRO A 102 21.22 14.09 5.12
CA PRO A 102 22.69 14.14 4.96
C PRO A 102 23.44 14.60 6.20
N HIS A 103 22.75 15.16 7.20
CA HIS A 103 23.31 15.61 8.47
C HIS A 103 23.16 14.55 9.57
N ARG A 104 22.71 13.37 9.24
CA ARG A 104 22.51 12.23 10.16
C ARG A 104 23.50 11.10 9.86
N ASN A 105 23.85 10.35 10.88
CA ASN A 105 24.68 9.17 10.74
C ASN A 105 23.83 7.99 10.27
N VAL A 106 23.86 7.70 8.99
CA VAL A 106 23.20 6.54 8.39
C VAL A 106 24.25 5.46 8.16
N TYR A 107 23.97 4.24 8.63
CA TYR A 107 24.84 3.08 8.49
C TYR A 107 24.16 2.01 7.66
N ILE A 108 24.70 1.73 6.48
CA ILE A 108 24.22 0.67 5.62
C ILE A 108 24.91 -0.63 6.06
N VAL A 109 24.13 -1.56 6.57
CA VAL A 109 24.63 -2.84 7.10
C VAL A 109 24.20 -3.94 6.13
N ASN A 110 25.17 -4.80 5.76
CA ASN A 110 24.87 -5.96 4.93
C ASN A 110 24.25 -7.10 5.75
N ASP A 111 23.51 -7.96 5.07
CA ASP A 111 22.93 -9.15 5.69
C ASP A 111 24.01 -10.02 6.34
N ASN A 112 23.76 -10.46 7.55
CA ASN A 112 24.65 -11.30 8.36
C ASN A 112 25.95 -10.62 8.83
N GLU A 113 26.11 -9.32 8.69
CA GLU A 113 27.22 -8.59 9.30
C GLU A 113 26.80 -8.02 10.66
N PRO A 114 27.59 -8.27 11.73
CA PRO A 114 27.31 -7.67 13.02
C PRO A 114 27.59 -6.17 12.98
N PHE A 115 26.63 -5.38 13.44
CA PHE A 115 26.80 -3.94 13.65
C PHE A 115 27.02 -3.67 15.14
N ILE A 116 28.11 -2.99 15.47
CA ILE A 116 28.46 -2.61 16.86
C ILE A 116 28.48 -1.08 16.91
N LEU A 117 27.61 -0.53 17.75
CA LEU A 117 27.56 0.91 18.08
C LEU A 117 28.70 1.32 18.99
#